data_6515a4bc86cbb2d40585a7919fa3fd5c
#
_entry.id   6515a4bc86cbb2d40585a7919fa3fd5c
#
_cell.length_a   1.000
_cell.length_b   1.000
_cell.length_c   1.000
_cell.angle_alpha   90.00
_cell.angle_beta   90.00
_cell.angle_gamma   90.00
#
_symmetry.space_group_name_H-M   'P 1'
#
loop_
_entity.id
_entity.type
_entity.pdbx_description
1 polymer ?
#
loop_
_entity_poly.entity_id
_entity_poly.type
_entity_poly.pdbx_seq_one_letter_code
_entity_poly.pdbx_strand_id
1 'polypeptide(L)'
;MKKNKKLNLYFEEQSSFRKEKNENENRNNFVISTFLIVFTVICARLIFLGFEKSDFIVSKNNDKFFYERKDIIDSQGIILAKNITVYDLVLRKSKVKNIQSILLKAKINFSDIDTENLKLENEDKSIVILKKNLSPADYNKVIGLGEPALELSKREIRIYPHKNLFSHILGKVDIDNRGISGMEMYLDDKLKDKSDLNIPVQTSLDANIQFLVYEELLKAVSDFSALGAAAILMDANTGKIISMVS
;
A
#
# COMPACT_ATOMS: atom_id res chain seq x y z
N MET A 1 -8.76 -79.16 -37.45
CA MET A 1 -9.53 -77.87 -37.49
C MET A 1 -9.60 -77.09 -36.21
N LYS A 2 -9.40 -77.63 -34.98
CA LYS A 2 -9.50 -76.94 -33.71
C LYS A 2 -8.30 -76.03 -33.30
N LYS A 3 -7.11 -76.28 -33.87
CA LYS A 3 -5.88 -75.57 -33.52
C LYS A 3 -5.76 -74.17 -34.15
N ASN A 4 -6.30 -73.96 -35.33
CA ASN A 4 -6.31 -72.66 -36.01
C ASN A 4 -7.29 -71.67 -35.45
N LYS A 5 -8.38 -72.12 -34.84
CA LYS A 5 -9.42 -71.26 -34.19
C LYS A 5 -8.92 -70.62 -32.89
N LYS A 6 -8.08 -71.33 -32.10
CA LYS A 6 -7.45 -70.76 -30.87
C LYS A 6 -6.34 -69.78 -31.23
N LEU A 7 -5.65 -69.99 -32.32
CA LEU A 7 -4.59 -69.06 -32.75
C LEU A 7 -5.18 -67.70 -33.20
N ASN A 8 -6.26 -67.72 -33.98
CA ASN A 8 -6.92 -66.51 -34.43
C ASN A 8 -7.56 -65.71 -33.25
N LEU A 9 -8.14 -66.39 -32.29
CA LEU A 9 -8.64 -65.73 -31.07
C LEU A 9 -7.53 -65.01 -30.26
N TYR A 10 -6.34 -65.63 -30.20
CA TYR A 10 -5.19 -65.02 -29.50
C TYR A 10 -4.65 -63.77 -30.23
N PHE A 11 -4.67 -63.77 -31.54
CA PHE A 11 -4.29 -62.61 -32.36
C PHE A 11 -5.35 -61.48 -32.31
N GLU A 12 -6.62 -61.82 -32.29
CA GLU A 12 -7.69 -60.82 -32.09
C GLU A 12 -7.66 -60.20 -30.70
N GLU A 13 -7.44 -60.97 -29.65
CA GLU A 13 -7.29 -60.47 -28.29
C GLU A 13 -6.06 -59.56 -28.12
N GLN A 14 -4.89 -59.95 -28.67
CA GLN A 14 -3.70 -59.09 -28.69
C GLN A 14 -3.89 -57.80 -29.53
N SER A 15 -4.65 -57.86 -30.61
CA SER A 15 -4.93 -56.67 -31.43
C SER A 15 -5.88 -55.72 -30.75
N SER A 16 -6.87 -56.22 -30.00
CA SER A 16 -7.80 -55.40 -29.20
C SER A 16 -7.09 -54.73 -28.01
N PHE A 17 -6.25 -55.44 -27.26
CA PHE A 17 -5.43 -54.87 -26.20
C PHE A 17 -4.45 -53.81 -26.74
N ARG A 18 -3.85 -53.98 -27.88
CA ARG A 18 -3.00 -52.97 -28.52
C ARG A 18 -3.78 -51.73 -28.95
N LYS A 19 -5.00 -51.90 -29.44
CA LYS A 19 -5.87 -50.82 -29.86
C LYS A 19 -6.30 -49.98 -28.65
N GLU A 20 -6.73 -50.65 -27.57
CA GLU A 20 -7.16 -50.03 -26.34
C GLU A 20 -6.00 -49.29 -25.63
N LYS A 21 -4.80 -49.86 -25.64
CA LYS A 21 -3.58 -49.19 -25.13
C LYS A 21 -3.22 -47.96 -25.94
N ASN A 22 -3.27 -48.02 -27.28
CA ASN A 22 -3.00 -46.85 -28.12
C ASN A 22 -4.08 -45.75 -27.99
N GLU A 23 -5.34 -46.08 -27.81
CA GLU A 23 -6.38 -45.09 -27.58
C GLU A 23 -6.21 -44.40 -26.24
N ASN A 24 -5.84 -45.11 -25.18
CA ASN A 24 -5.53 -44.53 -23.87
C ASN A 24 -4.25 -43.67 -23.90
N GLU A 25 -3.20 -44.10 -24.60
CA GLU A 25 -1.99 -43.29 -24.77
C GLU A 25 -2.28 -42.00 -25.56
N ASN A 26 -3.09 -42.07 -26.61
CA ASN A 26 -3.50 -40.90 -27.38
C ASN A 26 -4.35 -39.93 -26.58
N ARG A 27 -5.27 -40.43 -25.73
CA ARG A 27 -6.06 -39.60 -24.83
C ARG A 27 -5.18 -38.91 -23.77
N ASN A 28 -4.24 -39.64 -23.18
CA ASN A 28 -3.30 -39.07 -22.24
C ASN A 28 -2.40 -38.02 -22.88
N ASN A 29 -1.88 -38.30 -24.06
CA ASN A 29 -1.06 -37.36 -24.81
C ASN A 29 -1.85 -36.11 -25.21
N PHE A 30 -3.12 -36.26 -25.57
CA PHE A 30 -4.00 -35.14 -25.86
C PHE A 30 -4.24 -34.25 -24.61
N VAL A 31 -4.50 -34.83 -23.44
CA VAL A 31 -4.66 -34.11 -22.19
C VAL A 31 -3.38 -33.39 -21.80
N ILE A 32 -2.22 -34.07 -21.89
CA ILE A 32 -0.92 -33.49 -21.58
C ILE A 32 -0.63 -32.32 -22.54
N SER A 33 -0.87 -32.49 -23.83
CA SER A 33 -0.67 -31.48 -24.86
C SER A 33 -1.55 -30.23 -24.60
N THR A 34 -2.82 -30.45 -24.27
CA THR A 34 -3.75 -29.36 -23.94
C THR A 34 -3.28 -28.59 -22.71
N PHE A 35 -2.86 -29.31 -21.68
CA PHE A 35 -2.33 -28.68 -20.44
C PHE A 35 -1.06 -27.87 -20.73
N LEU A 36 -0.15 -28.40 -21.57
CA LEU A 36 1.08 -27.72 -21.94
C LEU A 36 0.81 -26.46 -22.77
N ILE A 37 -0.17 -26.49 -23.68
CA ILE A 37 -0.60 -25.30 -24.43
C ILE A 37 -1.14 -24.24 -23.50
N VAL A 38 -2.05 -24.59 -22.59
CA VAL A 38 -2.63 -23.63 -21.60
C VAL A 38 -1.53 -23.03 -20.72
N PHE A 39 -0.61 -23.87 -20.24
CA PHE A 39 0.51 -23.42 -19.43
C PHE A 39 1.43 -22.46 -20.21
N THR A 40 1.72 -22.76 -21.47
CA THR A 40 2.53 -21.89 -22.34
C THR A 40 1.85 -20.52 -22.55
N VAL A 41 0.54 -20.51 -22.75
CA VAL A 41 -0.24 -19.26 -22.88
C VAL A 41 -0.18 -18.42 -21.59
N ILE A 42 -0.29 -19.07 -20.42
CA ILE A 42 -0.18 -18.38 -19.13
C ILE A 42 1.23 -17.82 -18.95
N CYS A 43 2.27 -18.59 -19.24
CA CYS A 43 3.66 -18.13 -19.16
C CYS A 43 3.92 -16.96 -20.11
N ALA A 44 3.45 -17.05 -21.37
CA ALA A 44 3.56 -15.96 -22.33
C ALA A 44 2.85 -14.70 -21.85
N ARG A 45 1.66 -14.85 -21.23
CA ARG A 45 0.91 -13.72 -20.64
C ARG A 45 1.65 -13.09 -19.48
N LEU A 46 2.24 -13.89 -18.60
CA LEU A 46 3.04 -13.38 -17.47
C LEU A 46 4.30 -12.65 -17.95
N ILE A 47 4.99 -13.18 -18.96
CA ILE A 47 6.13 -12.52 -19.58
C ILE A 47 5.69 -11.19 -20.21
N PHE A 48 4.57 -11.20 -20.97
CA PHE A 48 4.03 -9.99 -21.58
C PHE A 48 3.68 -8.93 -20.52
N LEU A 49 3.03 -9.32 -19.41
CA LEU A 49 2.75 -8.43 -18.28
C LEU A 49 4.02 -7.92 -17.60
N GLY A 50 5.10 -8.71 -17.60
CA GLY A 50 6.40 -8.29 -17.07
C GLY A 50 7.14 -7.32 -17.99
N PHE A 51 6.91 -7.40 -19.31
CA PHE A 51 7.45 -6.45 -20.29
C PHE A 51 6.53 -5.25 -20.54
N GLU A 52 5.23 -5.38 -20.25
CA GLU A 52 4.36 -4.22 -20.17
C GLU A 52 4.96 -3.37 -19.04
N LYS A 53 5.83 -2.43 -19.43
CA LYS A 53 6.17 -1.32 -18.55
C LYS A 53 4.83 -0.87 -18.04
N SER A 54 4.54 -1.16 -16.76
CA SER A 54 3.55 -0.35 -16.10
C SER A 54 4.04 1.05 -16.38
N ASP A 55 3.34 1.77 -17.24
CA ASP A 55 3.32 3.22 -17.23
C ASP A 55 2.74 3.65 -15.88
N PHE A 56 3.39 3.22 -14.81
CA PHE A 56 3.61 4.09 -13.70
C PHE A 56 4.27 5.29 -14.37
N ILE A 57 3.42 6.19 -14.80
CA ILE A 57 3.80 7.52 -15.20
C ILE A 57 4.52 8.07 -13.96
N VAL A 58 5.81 7.73 -13.85
CA VAL A 58 6.75 8.59 -13.20
C VAL A 58 6.73 9.80 -14.12
N SER A 59 5.70 10.62 -13.94
CA SER A 59 5.64 11.95 -14.53
C SER A 59 6.99 12.55 -14.23
N LYS A 60 7.78 12.73 -15.27
CA LYS A 60 9.12 13.30 -15.25
C LYS A 60 9.06 14.83 -14.96
N ASN A 61 7.87 15.31 -14.65
CA ASN A 61 7.64 16.58 -14.01
C ASN A 61 7.77 16.38 -12.52
N ASN A 62 8.84 16.94 -11.94
CA ASN A 62 9.15 16.97 -10.51
C ASN A 62 8.10 17.73 -9.64
N ASP A 63 6.97 18.07 -10.20
CA ASP A 63 5.79 18.46 -9.47
C ASP A 63 5.07 17.17 -9.08
N LYS A 64 5.54 16.53 -8.00
CA LYS A 64 4.72 15.57 -7.29
C LYS A 64 3.44 16.30 -6.93
N PHE A 65 2.36 16.02 -7.68
CA PHE A 65 1.03 16.46 -7.32
C PHE A 65 0.68 15.78 -5.99
N PHE A 66 1.06 16.42 -4.90
CA PHE A 66 0.52 16.05 -3.59
C PHE A 66 -0.94 16.46 -3.63
N TYR A 67 -1.80 15.47 -3.67
CA TYR A 67 -3.23 15.73 -3.61
C TYR A 67 -3.54 16.22 -2.19
N GLU A 68 -3.83 17.52 -2.08
CA GLU A 68 -4.46 18.05 -0.89
C GLU A 68 -5.77 17.29 -0.69
N ARG A 69 -6.03 16.86 0.55
CA ARG A 69 -7.27 16.16 0.93
C ARG A 69 -7.98 16.95 2.00
N LYS A 70 -9.31 16.98 1.91
CA LYS A 70 -10.16 17.57 2.94
C LYS A 70 -9.94 16.89 4.30
N ASP A 71 -10.06 17.64 5.37
CA ASP A 71 -10.07 17.09 6.72
C ASP A 71 -11.31 16.20 6.92
N ILE A 72 -11.19 15.18 7.74
CA ILE A 72 -12.33 14.39 8.22
C ILE A 72 -12.54 14.77 9.68
N ILE A 73 -13.77 15.14 10.02
CA ILE A 73 -14.17 15.52 11.38
C ILE A 73 -15.31 14.63 11.89
N ASP A 74 -15.43 14.56 13.19
CA ASP A 74 -16.56 13.90 13.86
C ASP A 74 -17.83 14.78 13.83
N SER A 75 -18.88 14.34 14.51
CA SER A 75 -20.16 15.08 14.63
C SER A 75 -20.05 16.38 15.40
N GLN A 76 -19.02 16.54 16.25
CA GLN A 76 -18.76 17.69 17.10
C GLN A 76 -17.67 18.63 16.53
N GLY A 77 -17.07 18.30 15.38
CA GLY A 77 -16.00 19.07 14.76
C GLY A 77 -14.60 18.66 15.20
N ILE A 78 -14.44 17.56 15.95
CA ILE A 78 -13.13 17.03 16.31
C ILE A 78 -12.46 16.42 15.10
N ILE A 79 -11.18 16.76 14.87
CA ILE A 79 -10.41 16.30 13.70
C ILE A 79 -10.05 14.83 13.87
N LEU A 80 -10.56 13.99 12.96
CA LEU A 80 -10.24 12.56 12.89
C LEU A 80 -9.08 12.25 11.93
N ALA A 81 -9.00 12.99 10.83
CA ALA A 81 -7.89 12.90 9.87
C ALA A 81 -7.61 14.26 9.23
N LYS A 82 -6.33 14.62 9.12
CA LYS A 82 -5.88 15.91 8.60
C LYS A 82 -4.59 15.79 7.79
N ASN A 83 -4.44 16.61 6.75
CA ASN A 83 -3.16 16.79 6.08
C ASN A 83 -2.30 17.82 6.81
N ILE A 84 -1.04 17.50 7.00
CA ILE A 84 -0.04 18.46 7.48
C ILE A 84 1.14 18.54 6.51
N THR A 85 1.69 19.73 6.38
CA THR A 85 2.93 19.97 5.65
C THR A 85 4.12 19.56 6.50
N VAL A 86 4.97 18.71 5.95
CA VAL A 86 6.27 18.35 6.52
C VAL A 86 7.38 18.67 5.52
N TYR A 87 8.59 18.82 6.02
CA TYR A 87 9.77 19.05 5.20
C TYR A 87 10.74 17.89 5.37
N ASP A 88 11.27 17.42 4.26
CA ASP A 88 12.33 16.42 4.23
C ASP A 88 13.65 17.11 3.84
N LEU A 89 14.76 16.73 4.47
CA LEU A 89 16.08 17.15 4.08
C LEU A 89 16.55 16.31 2.90
N VAL A 90 16.83 16.95 1.79
CA VAL A 90 17.30 16.29 0.58
C VAL A 90 18.66 16.84 0.12
N LEU A 91 19.47 15.94 -0.41
CA LEU A 91 20.74 16.27 -1.05
C LEU A 91 20.54 16.29 -2.57
N ARG A 92 20.76 17.43 -3.21
CA ARG A 92 20.73 17.53 -4.67
C ARG A 92 22.12 17.31 -5.24
N LYS A 93 22.35 16.14 -5.85
CA LYS A 93 23.68 15.73 -6.39
C LYS A 93 24.26 16.74 -7.39
N SER A 94 23.43 17.38 -8.22
CA SER A 94 23.88 18.36 -9.22
C SER A 94 24.55 19.63 -8.63
N LYS A 95 24.29 19.93 -7.36
CA LYS A 95 24.84 21.08 -6.64
C LYS A 95 26.00 20.72 -5.72
N VAL A 96 26.38 19.44 -5.64
CA VAL A 96 27.42 18.95 -4.76
C VAL A 96 28.78 19.19 -5.37
N LYS A 97 29.63 19.98 -4.70
CA LYS A 97 31.06 20.16 -5.05
C LYS A 97 31.95 19.12 -4.37
N ASN A 98 31.70 18.84 -3.10
CA ASN A 98 32.39 17.82 -2.31
C ASN A 98 31.41 17.11 -1.41
N ILE A 99 31.12 15.86 -1.74
CA ILE A 99 30.08 15.08 -1.07
C ILE A 99 30.45 14.77 0.38
N GLN A 100 31.73 14.46 0.65
CA GLN A 100 32.20 14.11 1.99
C GLN A 100 32.05 15.26 2.97
N SER A 101 32.41 16.49 2.55
CA SER A 101 32.27 17.68 3.39
C SER A 101 30.81 17.99 3.72
N ILE A 102 29.91 17.81 2.77
CA ILE A 102 28.47 18.06 2.97
C ILE A 102 27.86 17.01 3.91
N LEU A 103 28.22 15.73 3.72
CA LEU A 103 27.73 14.66 4.59
C LEU A 103 28.28 14.83 6.03
N LEU A 104 29.53 15.25 6.18
CA LEU A 104 30.11 15.54 7.49
C LEU A 104 29.35 16.69 8.17
N LYS A 105 29.10 17.79 7.46
CA LYS A 105 28.28 18.91 7.98
C LYS A 105 26.87 18.44 8.36
N ALA A 106 26.25 17.61 7.54
CA ALA A 106 24.93 17.05 7.83
C ALA A 106 24.96 16.17 9.09
N LYS A 107 25.95 15.27 9.23
CA LYS A 107 26.11 14.38 10.40
C LYS A 107 26.37 15.16 11.70
N ILE A 108 27.14 16.23 11.66
CA ILE A 108 27.41 17.07 12.84
C ILE A 108 26.13 17.78 13.32
N ASN A 109 25.30 18.26 12.40
CA ASN A 109 24.11 19.03 12.74
C ASN A 109 22.85 18.15 13.00
N PHE A 110 22.86 16.94 12.47
CA PHE A 110 21.72 16.00 12.55
C PHE A 110 22.25 14.61 12.92
N SER A 111 22.23 14.28 14.22
CA SER A 111 22.74 13.02 14.76
C SER A 111 22.07 11.75 14.18
N ASP A 112 20.85 11.91 13.67
CA ASP A 112 20.02 10.78 13.21
C ASP A 112 20.20 10.45 11.73
N ILE A 113 21.15 11.12 11.03
CA ILE A 113 21.42 10.81 9.63
C ILE A 113 22.39 9.63 9.55
N ASP A 114 21.89 8.51 9.04
CA ASP A 114 22.73 7.37 8.69
C ASP A 114 23.44 7.63 7.34
N THR A 115 24.67 8.14 7.43
CA THR A 115 25.47 8.43 6.24
C THR A 115 26.12 7.19 5.64
N GLU A 116 26.18 6.08 6.36
CA GLU A 116 26.88 4.86 5.92
C GLU A 116 26.00 4.02 4.98
N ASN A 117 24.68 4.04 5.19
CA ASN A 117 23.70 3.34 4.35
C ASN A 117 23.11 4.21 3.23
N LEU A 118 23.60 5.45 3.07
CA LEU A 118 23.18 6.27 1.94
C LEU A 118 23.71 5.65 0.64
N LYS A 119 22.80 4.99 -0.12
CA LYS A 119 23.09 4.49 -1.48
C LYS A 119 23.32 5.68 -2.43
N LEU A 120 24.46 6.33 -2.28
CA LEU A 120 24.93 7.43 -3.14
C LEU A 120 25.29 6.94 -4.55
N GLU A 121 25.47 5.61 -4.71
CA GLU A 121 25.89 4.95 -5.92
C GLU A 121 24.78 4.82 -6.99
N ASN A 122 23.53 5.04 -6.64
CA ASN A 122 22.47 5.07 -7.66
C ASN A 122 22.65 6.34 -8.51
N GLU A 123 23.36 6.21 -9.62
CA GLU A 123 23.64 7.29 -10.58
C GLU A 123 22.37 7.94 -11.14
N ASP A 124 21.27 7.21 -11.20
CA ASP A 124 20.01 7.68 -11.77
C ASP A 124 19.20 8.66 -10.89
N LYS A 125 19.52 8.81 -9.60
CA LYS A 125 18.78 9.70 -8.71
C LYS A 125 19.50 11.03 -8.52
N SER A 126 18.95 12.08 -9.10
CA SER A 126 19.45 13.47 -8.92
C SER A 126 19.27 14.00 -7.49
N ILE A 127 18.38 13.39 -6.70
CA ILE A 127 18.02 13.81 -5.33
C ILE A 127 18.08 12.61 -4.39
N VAL A 128 18.74 12.77 -3.25
CA VAL A 128 18.82 11.77 -2.18
C VAL A 128 18.20 12.34 -0.92
N ILE A 129 17.27 11.61 -0.29
CA ILE A 129 16.64 12.01 0.97
C ILE A 129 17.58 11.63 2.11
N LEU A 130 18.03 12.64 2.89
CA LEU A 130 18.90 12.46 4.04
C LEU A 130 18.12 12.25 5.34
N LYS A 131 17.07 13.04 5.56
CA LYS A 131 16.20 12.92 6.74
C LYS A 131 14.77 13.27 6.36
N LYS A 132 13.81 12.45 6.82
CA LYS A 132 12.38 12.68 6.64
C LYS A 132 11.79 13.39 7.86
N ASN A 133 10.69 14.12 7.62
CA ASN A 133 9.89 14.75 8.68
C ASN A 133 10.73 15.61 9.63
N LEU A 134 11.39 16.62 9.10
CA LEU A 134 12.20 17.55 9.88
C LEU A 134 11.37 18.22 10.98
N SER A 135 11.95 18.29 12.18
CA SER A 135 11.39 19.11 13.24
C SER A 135 11.53 20.60 12.90
N PRO A 136 10.71 21.49 13.48
CA PRO A 136 10.88 22.94 13.28
C PRO A 136 12.30 23.45 13.64
N ALA A 137 12.94 22.84 14.64
CA ALA A 137 14.28 23.16 15.04
C ALA A 137 15.31 22.74 13.95
N ASP A 138 15.14 21.55 13.40
CA ASP A 138 16.03 21.05 12.33
C ASP A 138 15.81 21.81 11.02
N TYR A 139 14.58 22.22 10.71
CA TYR A 139 14.30 23.10 9.57
C TYR A 139 15.12 24.38 9.63
N ASN A 140 15.14 25.07 10.79
CA ASN A 140 15.92 26.28 10.98
C ASN A 140 17.43 26.04 10.89
N LYS A 141 17.93 24.88 11.36
CA LYS A 141 19.34 24.50 11.21
C LYS A 141 19.74 24.35 9.74
N VAL A 142 18.89 23.70 8.91
CA VAL A 142 19.16 23.55 7.47
C VAL A 142 19.32 24.92 6.80
N ILE A 143 18.41 25.86 7.09
CA ILE A 143 18.48 27.22 6.55
C ILE A 143 19.76 27.91 7.02
N GLY A 144 20.12 27.75 8.32
CA GLY A 144 21.34 28.35 8.90
C GLY A 144 22.65 27.81 8.33
N LEU A 145 22.65 26.56 7.80
CA LEU A 145 23.84 25.97 7.16
C LEU A 145 24.21 26.65 5.83
N GLY A 146 23.25 27.25 5.13
CA GLY A 146 23.47 27.95 3.87
C GLY A 146 24.11 27.10 2.77
N GLU A 147 23.97 25.77 2.82
CA GLU A 147 24.59 24.84 1.88
C GLU A 147 23.66 24.61 0.68
N PRO A 148 24.02 25.07 -0.54
CA PRO A 148 23.14 24.99 -1.71
C PRO A 148 22.76 23.57 -2.15
N ALA A 149 23.54 22.58 -1.75
CA ALA A 149 23.28 21.18 -2.07
C ALA A 149 22.28 20.52 -1.10
N LEU A 150 22.06 21.13 0.08
CA LEU A 150 21.07 20.71 1.05
C LEU A 150 19.79 21.51 0.85
N GLU A 151 18.74 20.86 0.38
CA GLU A 151 17.46 21.50 0.09
C GLU A 151 16.35 20.94 0.99
N LEU A 152 15.34 21.76 1.21
CA LEU A 152 14.11 21.38 1.91
C LEU A 152 13.06 20.97 0.86
N SER A 153 12.66 19.72 0.90
CA SER A 153 11.57 19.22 0.06
C SER A 153 10.27 19.23 0.86
N LYS A 154 9.33 20.08 0.46
CA LYS A 154 7.98 20.15 1.02
C LYS A 154 7.20 18.89 0.64
N ARG A 155 6.53 18.27 1.61
CA ARG A 155 5.64 17.13 1.40
C ARG A 155 4.45 17.23 2.34
N GLU A 156 3.31 16.73 1.89
CA GLU A 156 2.13 16.58 2.74
C GLU A 156 2.02 15.14 3.21
N ILE A 157 1.63 14.98 4.47
CA ILE A 157 1.31 13.69 5.04
C ILE A 157 -0.06 13.73 5.70
N ARG A 158 -0.77 12.61 5.60
CA ARG A 158 -2.03 12.40 6.30
C ARG A 158 -1.75 11.95 7.72
N ILE A 159 -2.31 12.65 8.70
CA ILE A 159 -2.20 12.27 10.11
C ILE A 159 -3.57 11.93 10.69
N TYR A 160 -3.55 11.02 11.66
CA TYR A 160 -4.71 10.54 12.40
C TYR A 160 -4.47 10.78 13.88
N PRO A 161 -4.95 11.93 14.45
CA PRO A 161 -4.63 12.34 15.83
C PRO A 161 -5.00 11.28 16.87
N HIS A 162 -6.09 10.56 16.66
CA HIS A 162 -6.61 9.55 17.58
C HIS A 162 -5.99 8.15 17.39
N LYS A 163 -4.97 8.03 16.53
CA LYS A 163 -4.21 6.77 16.31
C LYS A 163 -5.15 5.56 16.08
N ASN A 164 -5.08 4.56 16.96
CA ASN A 164 -5.77 3.29 16.80
C ASN A 164 -7.29 3.38 16.99
N LEU A 165 -7.78 4.40 17.71
CA LEU A 165 -9.18 4.51 18.09
C LEU A 165 -10.15 4.50 16.89
N PHE A 166 -9.73 5.01 15.74
CA PHE A 166 -10.53 5.07 14.52
C PHE A 166 -9.93 4.30 13.36
N SER A 167 -8.85 3.54 13.58
CA SER A 167 -8.08 2.92 12.49
C SER A 167 -8.91 2.01 11.59
N HIS A 168 -9.83 1.23 12.16
CA HIS A 168 -10.70 0.32 11.42
C HIS A 168 -11.76 1.04 10.59
N ILE A 169 -12.20 2.21 11.03
CA ILE A 169 -13.22 3.02 10.36
C ILE A 169 -12.58 3.89 9.28
N LEU A 170 -11.59 4.70 9.67
CA LEU A 170 -10.95 5.65 8.76
C LEU A 170 -10.13 4.94 7.70
N GLY A 171 -9.43 3.86 8.08
CA GLY A 171 -8.47 3.22 7.21
C GLY A 171 -7.20 4.04 7.06
N LYS A 172 -6.59 4.01 5.87
CA LYS A 172 -5.32 4.68 5.59
C LYS A 172 -5.19 5.11 4.13
N VAL A 173 -4.22 5.99 3.88
CA VAL A 173 -3.80 6.42 2.56
C VAL A 173 -2.43 5.80 2.20
N ASP A 174 -2.10 5.77 0.91
CA ASP A 174 -0.77 5.43 0.40
C ASP A 174 0.20 6.63 0.42
N ILE A 175 1.40 6.41 -0.12
CA ILE A 175 2.46 7.44 -0.20
C ILE A 175 2.03 8.63 -1.09
N ASP A 176 1.16 8.37 -2.07
CA ASP A 176 0.65 9.39 -3.00
C ASP A 176 -0.65 10.03 -2.48
N ASN A 177 -0.97 9.83 -1.20
CA ASN A 177 -2.16 10.36 -0.54
C ASN A 177 -3.48 9.88 -1.16
N ARG A 178 -3.53 8.63 -1.66
CA ARG A 178 -4.74 7.95 -2.14
C ARG A 178 -5.29 7.07 -1.05
N GLY A 179 -6.60 7.06 -0.89
CA GLY A 179 -7.27 6.16 0.06
C GLY A 179 -7.17 4.70 -0.38
N ILE A 180 -6.61 3.82 0.47
CA ILE A 180 -6.45 2.40 0.19
C ILE A 180 -7.30 1.49 1.07
N SER A 181 -7.90 2.04 2.12
CA SER A 181 -8.83 1.29 2.98
C SER A 181 -9.79 2.22 3.72
N GLY A 182 -10.88 1.65 4.27
CA GLY A 182 -11.84 2.34 5.12
C GLY A 182 -12.53 3.54 4.46
N MET A 183 -12.87 4.53 5.28
CA MET A 183 -13.50 5.77 4.81
C MET A 183 -12.60 6.58 3.88
N GLU A 184 -11.27 6.52 4.08
CA GLU A 184 -10.32 7.19 3.18
C GLU A 184 -10.45 6.68 1.75
N MET A 185 -10.63 5.36 1.56
CA MET A 185 -10.86 4.78 0.23
C MET A 185 -12.27 5.07 -0.28
N TYR A 186 -13.28 4.89 0.55
CA TYR A 186 -14.67 5.07 0.14
C TYR A 186 -14.99 6.52 -0.27
N LEU A 187 -14.38 7.49 0.42
CA LEU A 187 -14.57 8.92 0.18
C LEU A 187 -13.44 9.55 -0.65
N ASP A 188 -12.58 8.75 -1.33
CA ASP A 188 -11.37 9.24 -1.98
C ASP A 188 -11.63 10.41 -2.93
N ASP A 189 -12.61 10.27 -3.83
CA ASP A 189 -12.98 11.32 -4.79
C ASP A 189 -13.50 12.58 -4.09
N LYS A 190 -14.33 12.41 -3.06
CA LYS A 190 -14.89 13.54 -2.29
C LYS A 190 -13.82 14.26 -1.48
N LEU A 191 -12.87 13.53 -0.93
CA LEU A 191 -11.76 14.09 -0.15
C LEU A 191 -10.74 14.82 -1.01
N LYS A 192 -10.60 14.45 -2.29
CA LYS A 192 -9.71 15.09 -3.27
C LYS A 192 -10.36 16.23 -4.05
N ASP A 193 -11.64 16.43 -3.89
CA ASP A 193 -12.36 17.50 -4.59
C ASP A 193 -11.85 18.88 -4.19
N LYS A 194 -11.25 19.57 -5.15
CA LYS A 194 -10.60 20.87 -4.97
C LYS A 194 -11.58 22.04 -4.92
N SER A 195 -12.86 21.82 -5.23
CA SER A 195 -13.86 22.89 -5.28
C SER A 195 -14.01 23.60 -3.92
N ASP A 196 -13.79 22.86 -2.82
CA ASP A 196 -13.96 23.36 -1.44
C ASP A 196 -13.05 22.63 -0.45
N LEU A 197 -11.72 22.74 -0.62
CA LEU A 197 -10.75 22.08 0.25
C LEU A 197 -10.86 22.49 1.74
N ASN A 198 -11.39 23.69 1.99
CA ASN A 198 -11.56 24.21 3.34
C ASN A 198 -12.79 23.64 4.07
N ILE A 199 -13.69 22.96 3.36
CA ILE A 199 -14.87 22.36 3.95
C ILE A 199 -14.54 20.92 4.33
N PRO A 200 -14.44 20.59 5.64
CA PRO A 200 -14.15 19.23 6.07
C PRO A 200 -15.31 18.29 5.76
N VAL A 201 -15.00 16.99 5.63
CA VAL A 201 -16.03 15.96 5.54
C VAL A 201 -16.44 15.57 6.95
N GLN A 202 -17.66 15.93 7.32
CA GLN A 202 -18.22 15.59 8.62
C GLN A 202 -18.81 14.17 8.63
N THR A 203 -18.49 13.41 9.67
CA THR A 203 -19.02 12.07 9.91
C THR A 203 -20.11 12.11 10.99
N SER A 204 -20.81 11.01 11.18
CA SER A 204 -21.76 10.83 12.29
C SER A 204 -21.10 10.33 13.57
N LEU A 205 -19.81 10.03 13.55
CA LEU A 205 -19.06 9.52 14.68
C LEU A 205 -18.93 10.57 15.77
N ASP A 206 -18.82 10.14 17.02
CA ASP A 206 -18.50 10.97 18.17
C ASP A 206 -17.23 10.43 18.84
N ALA A 207 -16.18 11.24 18.87
CA ALA A 207 -14.88 10.83 19.36
C ALA A 207 -14.88 10.52 20.87
N ASN A 208 -15.67 11.23 21.65
CA ASN A 208 -15.78 11.00 23.09
C ASN A 208 -16.51 9.69 23.38
N ILE A 209 -17.61 9.45 22.68
CA ILE A 209 -18.36 8.19 22.82
C ILE A 209 -17.53 7.02 22.32
N GLN A 210 -16.82 7.17 21.21
CA GLN A 210 -15.89 6.16 20.68
C GLN A 210 -14.84 5.77 21.73
N PHE A 211 -14.25 6.75 22.41
CA PHE A 211 -13.26 6.51 23.46
C PHE A 211 -13.88 5.79 24.67
N LEU A 212 -15.05 6.20 25.13
CA LEU A 212 -15.75 5.54 26.25
C LEU A 212 -16.07 4.08 25.93
N VAL A 213 -16.59 3.81 24.72
CA VAL A 213 -16.90 2.43 24.30
C VAL A 213 -15.62 1.60 24.21
N TYR A 214 -14.52 2.17 23.70
CA TYR A 214 -13.23 1.51 23.65
C TYR A 214 -12.70 1.11 25.04
N GLU A 215 -12.75 2.03 26.01
CA GLU A 215 -12.33 1.76 27.40
C GLU A 215 -13.17 0.65 28.06
N GLU A 216 -14.49 0.67 27.87
CA GLU A 216 -15.37 -0.37 28.43
C GLU A 216 -15.13 -1.73 27.77
N LEU A 217 -14.85 -1.76 26.45
CA LEU A 217 -14.50 -3.01 25.78
C LEU A 217 -13.15 -3.56 26.26
N LEU A 218 -12.14 -2.70 26.51
CA LEU A 218 -10.87 -3.15 27.08
C LEU A 218 -11.05 -3.78 28.46
N LYS A 219 -11.88 -3.20 29.31
CA LYS A 219 -12.22 -3.78 30.62
C LYS A 219 -12.90 -5.14 30.45
N ALA A 220 -13.92 -5.22 29.58
CA ALA A 220 -14.63 -6.45 29.34
C ALA A 220 -13.71 -7.58 28.81
N VAL A 221 -12.78 -7.26 27.89
CA VAL A 221 -11.77 -8.22 27.41
C VAL A 221 -10.92 -8.75 28.56
N SER A 222 -10.49 -7.86 29.47
CA SER A 222 -9.70 -8.24 30.63
C SER A 222 -10.50 -9.09 31.63
N ASP A 223 -11.71 -8.64 32.00
CA ASP A 223 -12.53 -9.27 33.03
C ASP A 223 -13.01 -10.69 32.61
N PHE A 224 -13.31 -10.86 31.34
CA PHE A 224 -13.79 -12.14 30.78
C PHE A 224 -12.69 -12.96 30.12
N SER A 225 -11.43 -12.49 30.14
CA SER A 225 -10.31 -13.12 29.41
C SER A 225 -10.67 -13.44 27.95
N ALA A 226 -11.39 -12.52 27.29
CA ALA A 226 -11.89 -12.72 25.95
C ALA A 226 -10.75 -12.57 24.90
N LEU A 227 -10.86 -13.28 23.77
CA LEU A 227 -9.90 -13.18 22.67
C LEU A 227 -10.00 -11.85 21.90
N GLY A 228 -11.13 -11.17 22.02
CA GLY A 228 -11.42 -9.90 21.38
C GLY A 228 -12.84 -9.45 21.68
N ALA A 229 -13.13 -8.19 21.42
CA ALA A 229 -14.46 -7.61 21.57
C ALA A 229 -14.70 -6.56 20.48
N ALA A 230 -15.98 -6.37 20.14
CA ALA A 230 -16.40 -5.32 19.23
C ALA A 230 -17.75 -4.76 19.67
N ALA A 231 -17.97 -3.48 19.41
CA ALA A 231 -19.26 -2.83 19.67
C ALA A 231 -19.58 -1.81 18.58
N ILE A 232 -20.87 -1.70 18.27
CA ILE A 232 -21.41 -0.66 17.37
C ILE A 232 -22.54 0.03 18.11
N LEU A 233 -22.46 1.35 18.22
CA LEU A 233 -23.51 2.19 18.74
C LEU A 233 -24.15 2.98 17.60
N MET A 234 -25.46 2.82 17.42
CA MET A 234 -26.23 3.44 16.36
C MET A 234 -27.47 4.11 16.90
N ASP A 235 -27.81 5.28 16.38
CA ASP A 235 -29.09 5.93 16.62
C ASP A 235 -30.21 5.14 15.92
N ALA A 236 -31.12 4.60 16.71
CA ALA A 236 -32.23 3.77 16.22
C ALA A 236 -33.22 4.51 15.30
N ASN A 237 -33.34 5.82 15.43
CA ASN A 237 -34.28 6.62 14.64
C ASN A 237 -33.69 7.05 13.30
N THR A 238 -32.40 7.36 13.25
CA THR A 238 -31.74 7.92 12.07
C THR A 238 -30.87 6.92 11.34
N GLY A 239 -30.50 5.80 11.98
CA GLY A 239 -29.53 4.83 11.45
C GLY A 239 -28.09 5.33 11.44
N LYS A 240 -27.80 6.48 12.03
CA LYS A 240 -26.44 7.02 12.10
C LYS A 240 -25.58 6.23 13.07
N ILE A 241 -24.40 5.81 12.62
CA ILE A 241 -23.41 5.17 13.49
C ILE A 241 -22.69 6.26 14.29
N ILE A 242 -22.78 6.15 15.61
CA ILE A 242 -22.18 7.11 16.57
C ILE A 242 -20.78 6.60 16.98
N SER A 243 -20.65 5.28 17.18
CA SER A 243 -19.38 4.64 17.54
C SER A 243 -19.29 3.24 16.94
N MET A 244 -18.09 2.84 16.55
CA MET A 244 -17.76 1.50 16.07
C MET A 244 -16.34 1.15 16.52
N VAL A 245 -16.21 0.18 17.41
CA VAL A 245 -14.96 -0.23 18.04
C VAL A 245 -14.76 -1.73 17.85
N SER A 246 -13.54 -2.13 17.54
CA SER A 246 -13.14 -3.55 17.47
C SER A 246 -11.67 -3.74 17.87
#